data_73666467e39b2cb80f172fc626107aba
#
_entry.id   73666467e39b2cb80f172fc626107aba
#
_cell.length_a   1.000
_cell.length_b   1.000
_cell.length_c   1.000
_cell.angle_alpha   90.00
_cell.angle_beta   90.00
_cell.angle_gamma   90.00
#
_symmetry.space_group_name_H-M   'P 1'
#
loop_
_entity.id
_entity.type
_entity.pdbx_description
1 polymer ?
#
loop_
_entity_poly.entity_id
_entity_poly.type
_entity_poly.pdbx_seq_one_letter_code
_entity_poly.pdbx_strand_id
1 'polypeptide(L)' 'NDQFNELLLYIFTGIFILILIDYIFNLGKKAF' A
#
# COMPACT_ATOMS: atom_id res chain seq x y z
N ASN A 1 23.64 -0.52 -2.94
CA ASN A 1 23.18 -1.32 -4.04
C ASN A 1 21.89 -0.78 -4.61
N ASP A 2 21.99 -0.25 -5.81
CA ASP A 2 20.83 0.42 -6.40
C ASP A 2 19.68 -0.55 -6.67
N GLN A 3 20.02 -1.77 -7.08
CA GLN A 3 18.98 -2.75 -7.39
C GLN A 3 18.20 -3.14 -6.14
N PHE A 4 18.91 -3.31 -5.04
CA PHE A 4 18.25 -3.66 -3.79
C PHE A 4 17.35 -2.53 -3.31
N ASN A 5 17.83 -1.29 -3.44
CA ASN A 5 17.05 -0.13 -3.04
C ASN A 5 15.78 -0.01 -3.89
N GLU A 6 15.91 -0.24 -5.19
CA GLU A 6 14.75 -0.17 -6.07
C GLU A 6 13.72 -1.22 -5.69
N LEU A 7 14.17 -2.41 -5.40
CA LEU A 7 13.25 -3.47 -4.99
C LEU A 7 12.53 -3.12 -3.70
N LEU A 8 13.28 -2.59 -2.75
CA LEU A 8 12.70 -2.18 -1.48
C LEU A 8 11.64 -1.11 -1.68
N LEU A 9 11.95 -0.10 -2.48
CA LEU A 9 11.01 0.97 -2.75
C LEU A 9 9.76 0.43 -3.44
N TYR A 10 9.93 -0.50 -4.34
CA TYR A 10 8.79 -1.08 -5.04
C TYR A 10 7.87 -1.80 -4.05
N ILE A 11 8.46 -2.60 -3.17
CA ILE A 11 7.68 -3.35 -2.20
C ILE A 11 6.96 -2.39 -1.24
N PHE A 12 7.67 -1.38 -0.77
CA PHE A 12 7.07 -0.39 0.13
C PHE A 12 5.89 0.32 -0.52
N THR A 13 6.06 0.72 -1.76
CA THR A 13 4.99 1.39 -2.48
C THR A 13 3.78 0.48 -2.63
N GLY A 14 4.01 -0.78 -2.96
CA GLY A 14 2.92 -1.73 -3.11
C GLY A 14 2.16 -1.93 -1.81
N ILE A 15 2.89 -2.11 -0.72
CA ILE A 15 2.26 -2.29 0.58
C ILE A 15 1.49 -1.04 0.97
N PHE A 16 2.06 0.13 0.73
CA PHE A 16 1.42 1.39 1.06
C PHE A 16 0.11 1.54 0.31
N ILE A 17 0.13 1.23 -0.98
CA ILE A 17 -1.09 1.33 -1.79
C ILE A 17 -2.13 0.34 -1.31
N LEU A 18 -1.72 -0.87 -0.97
CA LEU A 18 -2.66 -1.87 -0.47
C LEU A 18 -3.33 -1.40 0.81
N ILE A 19 -2.55 -0.82 1.71
CA ILE A 19 -3.11 -0.32 2.97
C ILE A 19 -4.10 0.80 2.70
N LEU A 20 -3.78 1.69 1.77
CA LEU A 20 -4.69 2.78 1.43
C LEU A 20 -6.01 2.25 0.86
N ILE A 21 -5.91 1.30 -0.04
CA ILE A 21 -7.12 0.73 -0.66
C ILE A 21 -7.96 0.03 0.41
N ASP A 22 -7.32 -0.72 1.28
CA ASP A 22 -8.03 -1.39 2.37
C ASP A 22 -8.74 -0.39 3.26
N TYR A 23 -8.06 0.68 3.58
CA TYR A 23 -8.63 1.72 4.44
C TYR A 23 -9.87 2.33 3.79
N ILE A 24 -9.77 2.64 2.51
CA ILE A 24 -10.90 3.25 1.80
C ILE A 24 -12.07 2.28 1.74
N PHE A 25 -11.80 1.01 1.46
CA PHE A 25 -12.86 0.02 1.38
C PHE A 25 -13.54 -0.17 2.73
N ASN A 26 -12.76 -0.18 3.80
CA ASN A 26 -13.32 -0.31 5.14
C ASN A 26 -14.20 0.86 5.49
N LEU A 27 -13.79 2.06 5.08
CA LEU A 27 -14.59 3.24 5.34
C LEU A 27 -15.96 3.15 4.67
N GLY A 28 -15.95 2.68 3.43
CA GLY A 28 -17.21 2.52 2.71
C GLY A 28 -18.15 1.56 3.40
N LYS A 29 -17.61 0.48 3.92
CA LYS A 29 -18.43 -0.51 4.60
C LYS A 29 -18.92 -0.01 5.95
N LYS A 30 -18.10 0.78 6.62
CA LYS A 30 -18.44 1.27 7.94
C LYS A 30 -19.47 2.39 7.89
N ALA A 31 -19.62 3.00 6.74
CA ALA A 31 -20.57 4.09 6.60
C ALA A 31 -22.00 3.64 6.88
N PHE A 32 -22.22 2.36 6.90
CA PHE A 32 -23.52 1.80 7.20
C PHE A 32 -23.48 0.97 8.45
#